data_d5bf7b4b6fd85c7a1f4cfa055be8de82
#
_entry.id   d5bf7b4b6fd85c7a1f4cfa055be8de82
#
_cell.length_a   1.000
_cell.length_b   1.000
_cell.length_c   1.000
_cell.angle_alpha   90.00
_cell.angle_beta   90.00
_cell.angle_gamma   90.00
#
_symmetry.space_group_name_H-M   'P 1'
#
loop_
_entity.id
_entity.type
_entity.pdbx_description
1 polymer ?
#
loop_
_entity_poly.entity_id
_entity_poly.type
_entity_poly.pdbx_seq_one_letter_code
_entity_poly.pdbx_strand_id
1 'polypeptide(L)'
;MITKQTIFSCAELADSIRTFLTADTLLLDIETSGLSAARHFIYCIGCSYLSPDKSDSITVQLFFAEKQEQEAELLAALTTLLQTHKRIITFNGNSFDLPFLKKRYEINHIKQPFSDTQSVDLYREACHLKNLIQL
;
A
#
# COMPACT_ATOMS: atom_id res chain seq x y z
N MET A 1 9.91 3.28 15.58
CA MET A 1 8.82 3.45 14.58
C MET A 1 7.61 4.09 15.23
N ILE A 2 7.03 5.07 14.57
CA ILE A 2 5.76 5.70 15.00
C ILE A 2 4.63 5.09 14.18
N THR A 3 3.53 4.72 14.84
CA THR A 3 2.33 4.20 14.17
C THR A 3 1.16 5.13 14.49
N LYS A 4 0.41 5.52 13.45
CA LYS A 4 -0.83 6.29 13.58
C LYS A 4 -1.96 5.57 12.87
N GLN A 5 -3.09 5.44 13.55
CA GLN A 5 -4.28 4.84 12.99
C GLN A 5 -5.47 5.80 13.11
N THR A 6 -6.26 5.90 12.04
CA THR A 6 -7.49 6.69 12.01
C THR A 6 -8.58 5.87 11.31
N ILE A 7 -9.81 5.93 11.82
CA ILE A 7 -10.95 5.21 11.26
C ILE A 7 -11.93 6.24 10.71
N PHE A 8 -12.33 6.05 9.44
CA PHE A 8 -13.31 6.89 8.75
C PHE A 8 -14.56 6.09 8.39
N SER A 9 -15.73 6.71 8.48
CA SER A 9 -16.96 6.13 7.95
C SER A 9 -16.93 6.12 6.43
N CYS A 10 -17.30 5.01 5.80
CA CYS A 10 -17.48 4.88 4.37
C CYS A 10 -18.95 4.65 3.96
N ALA A 11 -19.90 4.90 4.87
CA ALA A 11 -21.33 4.69 4.63
C ALA A 11 -21.87 5.54 3.46
N GLU A 12 -21.28 6.72 3.22
CA GLU A 12 -21.69 7.66 2.14
C GLU A 12 -20.95 7.40 0.81
N LEU A 13 -20.03 6.44 0.75
CA LEU A 13 -19.36 6.12 -0.51
C LEU A 13 -20.34 5.49 -1.50
N ALA A 14 -20.17 5.82 -2.78
CA ALA A 14 -20.93 5.20 -3.87
C ALA A 14 -20.79 3.68 -3.85
N ASP A 15 -21.86 2.95 -4.18
CA ASP A 15 -21.88 1.48 -4.17
C ASP A 15 -20.78 0.87 -5.05
N SER A 16 -20.44 1.50 -6.17
CA SER A 16 -19.36 1.06 -7.05
C SER A 16 -18.00 1.06 -6.34
N ILE A 17 -17.72 2.07 -5.50
CA ILE A 17 -16.48 2.14 -4.72
C ILE A 17 -16.51 1.11 -3.61
N ARG A 18 -17.63 0.97 -2.90
CA ARG A 18 -17.78 -0.02 -1.82
C ARG A 18 -17.63 -1.45 -2.33
N THR A 19 -18.14 -1.75 -3.53
CA THR A 19 -17.97 -3.05 -4.18
C THR A 19 -16.51 -3.31 -4.58
N PHE A 20 -15.77 -2.26 -4.94
CA PHE A 20 -14.35 -2.34 -5.31
C PHE A 20 -13.44 -2.61 -4.09
N LEU A 21 -13.80 -2.08 -2.91
CA LEU A 21 -13.07 -2.26 -1.67
C LEU A 21 -13.52 -3.56 -0.98
N THR A 22 -12.85 -4.65 -1.26
CA THR A 22 -13.11 -5.95 -0.62
C THR A 22 -12.29 -6.12 0.66
N ALA A 23 -12.65 -7.12 1.49
CA ALA A 23 -11.99 -7.35 2.78
C ALA A 23 -10.49 -7.70 2.65
N ASP A 24 -10.06 -8.22 1.50
CA ASP A 24 -8.67 -8.55 1.21
C ASP A 24 -7.92 -7.45 0.44
N THR A 25 -8.54 -6.29 0.25
CA THR A 25 -7.96 -5.15 -0.47
C THR A 25 -7.18 -4.23 0.46
N LEU A 26 -5.93 -3.94 0.09
CA LEU A 26 -5.07 -2.96 0.73
C LEU A 26 -4.70 -1.87 -0.27
N LEU A 27 -5.07 -0.63 0.01
CA LEU A 27 -4.50 0.51 -0.68
C LEU A 27 -3.16 0.82 -0.06
N LEU A 28 -2.14 1.03 -0.88
CA LEU A 28 -0.76 1.16 -0.44
C LEU A 28 -0.09 2.34 -1.11
N ASP A 29 0.63 3.13 -0.32
CA ASP A 29 1.50 4.20 -0.77
C ASP A 29 2.75 4.26 0.10
N ILE A 30 3.88 4.68 -0.46
CA ILE A 30 5.14 4.81 0.29
C ILE A 30 5.76 6.19 0.09
N GLU A 31 6.52 6.63 1.10
CA GLU A 31 7.38 7.80 1.03
C GLU A 31 8.84 7.38 1.26
N THR A 32 9.72 7.89 0.43
CA THR A 32 11.13 7.50 0.40
C THR A 32 12.06 8.69 0.53
N SER A 33 13.26 8.47 1.03
CA SER A 33 14.28 9.50 1.16
C SER A 33 14.94 9.90 -0.19
N GLY A 34 14.55 9.25 -1.27
CA GLY A 34 15.02 9.54 -2.64
C GLY A 34 14.58 8.48 -3.63
N LEU A 35 14.96 8.62 -4.89
CA LEU A 35 14.42 7.83 -5.99
C LEU A 35 15.09 6.47 -6.21
N SER A 36 16.29 6.25 -5.67
CA SER A 36 17.04 5.01 -5.85
C SER A 36 16.86 4.08 -4.66
N ALA A 37 16.14 2.98 -4.84
CA ALA A 37 15.94 1.98 -3.80
C ALA A 37 17.24 1.35 -3.28
N ALA A 38 18.31 1.35 -4.08
CA ALA A 38 19.62 0.86 -3.65
C ALA A 38 20.31 1.78 -2.64
N ARG A 39 20.01 3.08 -2.66
CA ARG A 39 20.68 4.12 -1.86
C ARG A 39 19.81 4.83 -0.87
N HIS A 40 18.50 4.75 -1.02
CA HIS A 40 17.52 5.46 -0.21
C HIS A 40 16.60 4.48 0.49
N PHE A 41 16.00 4.91 1.58
CA PHE A 41 15.14 4.06 2.39
C PHE A 41 13.69 4.55 2.40
N ILE A 42 12.78 3.66 2.80
CA ILE A 42 11.37 3.99 3.00
C ILE A 42 11.22 4.53 4.42
N TYR A 43 10.74 5.77 4.55
CA TYR A 43 10.49 6.36 5.86
C TYR A 43 9.01 6.39 6.24
N CYS A 44 8.10 6.21 5.28
CA CYS A 44 6.67 6.11 5.59
C CYS A 44 6.00 5.07 4.69
N ILE A 45 5.13 4.27 5.28
CA ILE A 45 4.19 3.38 4.58
C ILE A 45 2.80 3.79 5.00
N GLY A 46 1.96 4.17 4.04
CA GLY A 46 0.54 4.45 4.21
C GLY A 46 -0.30 3.29 3.69
N CYS A 47 -1.21 2.81 4.50
CA CYS A 47 -2.14 1.75 4.15
C CYS A 47 -3.58 2.14 4.46
N SER A 48 -4.51 1.70 3.62
CA SER A 48 -5.94 1.86 3.87
C SER A 48 -6.69 0.59 3.50
N TYR A 49 -7.59 0.16 4.36
CA TYR A 49 -8.34 -1.08 4.20
C TYR A 49 -9.66 -1.02 4.96
N LEU A 50 -10.61 -1.90 4.61
CA LEU A 50 -11.86 -2.01 5.36
C LEU A 50 -11.58 -2.43 6.79
N SER A 51 -12.19 -1.71 7.75
CA SER A 51 -12.00 -1.99 9.18
C SER A 51 -12.56 -3.36 9.53
N PRO A 52 -11.77 -4.28 10.11
CA PRO A 52 -12.25 -5.62 10.42
C PRO A 52 -13.32 -5.64 11.53
N ASP A 53 -13.23 -4.69 12.45
CA ASP A 53 -14.06 -4.67 13.68
C ASP A 53 -15.18 -3.62 13.63
N LYS A 54 -15.28 -2.85 12.54
CA LYS A 54 -16.28 -1.79 12.42
C LYS A 54 -16.88 -1.76 11.01
N SER A 55 -18.15 -2.09 10.92
CA SER A 55 -18.93 -2.06 9.69
C SER A 55 -18.94 -0.67 9.06
N ASP A 56 -18.97 -0.60 7.73
CA ASP A 56 -18.98 0.64 6.95
C ASP A 56 -17.88 1.64 7.33
N SER A 57 -16.70 1.13 7.64
CA SER A 57 -15.56 1.95 8.03
C SER A 57 -14.27 1.53 7.32
N ILE A 58 -13.41 2.51 7.08
CA ILE A 58 -12.07 2.33 6.52
C ILE A 58 -11.05 2.69 7.59
N THR A 59 -10.09 1.82 7.80
CA THR A 59 -8.90 2.10 8.61
C THR A 59 -7.82 2.68 7.71
N VAL A 60 -7.28 3.83 8.08
CA VAL A 60 -6.05 4.40 7.52
C VAL A 60 -4.95 4.23 8.54
N GLN A 61 -3.86 3.60 8.14
CA GLN A 61 -2.74 3.31 9.02
C GLN A 61 -1.44 3.84 8.41
N LEU A 62 -0.67 4.57 9.20
CA LEU A 62 0.62 5.10 8.83
C LEU A 62 1.69 4.48 9.73
N PHE A 63 2.75 4.00 9.10
CA PHE A 63 3.98 3.55 9.77
C PHE A 63 5.09 4.51 9.38
N PHE A 64 5.75 5.11 10.34
CA PHE A 64 6.77 6.12 10.12
C PHE A 64 8.07 5.76 10.82
N ALA A 65 9.18 5.77 10.07
CA ALA A 65 10.53 5.58 10.58
C ALA A 65 11.20 6.95 10.78
N GLU A 66 11.60 7.23 12.00
CA GLU A 66 12.35 8.45 12.32
C GLU A 66 13.81 8.38 11.86
N LYS A 67 14.30 7.16 11.64
CA LYS A 67 15.67 6.86 11.18
C LYS A 67 15.68 5.60 10.32
N GLN A 68 16.70 5.51 9.47
CA GLN A 68 16.84 4.41 8.52
C GLN A 68 16.84 3.02 9.18
N GLU A 69 17.40 2.89 10.37
CA GLU A 69 17.47 1.62 11.11
C GLU A 69 16.09 1.04 11.45
N GLN A 70 15.06 1.87 11.45
CA GLN A 70 13.68 1.46 11.70
C GLN A 70 12.93 0.99 10.45
N GLU A 71 13.54 1.07 9.27
CA GLU A 71 12.89 0.63 8.03
C GLU A 71 12.46 -0.84 8.09
N ALA A 72 13.27 -1.70 8.69
CA ALA A 72 12.92 -3.11 8.85
C ALA A 72 11.62 -3.33 9.65
N GLU A 73 11.33 -2.44 10.62
CA GLU A 73 10.08 -2.48 11.38
C GLU A 73 8.88 -2.12 10.49
N LEU A 74 9.02 -1.12 9.60
CA LEU A 74 8.00 -0.75 8.63
C LEU A 74 7.68 -1.93 7.69
N LEU A 75 8.72 -2.56 7.16
CA LEU A 75 8.58 -3.70 6.25
C LEU A 75 7.93 -4.90 6.95
N ALA A 76 8.26 -5.15 8.21
CA ALA A 76 7.62 -6.20 9.01
C ALA A 76 6.14 -5.91 9.25
N ALA A 77 5.77 -4.66 9.54
CA ALA A 77 4.38 -4.24 9.70
C ALA A 77 3.57 -4.43 8.40
N LEU A 78 4.14 -4.05 7.26
CA LEU A 78 3.52 -4.28 5.95
C LEU A 78 3.35 -5.78 5.68
N THR A 79 4.37 -6.60 5.97
CA THR A 79 4.28 -8.06 5.83
C THR A 79 3.10 -8.63 6.61
N THR A 80 2.88 -8.16 7.83
CA THR A 80 1.74 -8.58 8.66
C THR A 80 0.41 -8.25 8.00
N LEU A 81 0.24 -7.05 7.46
CA LEU A 81 -0.98 -6.68 6.74
C LEU A 81 -1.20 -7.53 5.49
N LEU A 82 -0.14 -7.86 4.77
CA LEU A 82 -0.22 -8.67 3.54
C LEU A 82 -0.45 -10.16 3.79
N GLN A 83 -0.49 -10.61 5.03
CA GLN A 83 -0.96 -11.96 5.36
C GLN A 83 -2.46 -12.14 5.09
N THR A 84 -3.25 -11.09 5.29
CA THR A 84 -4.71 -11.10 5.13
C THR A 84 -5.22 -10.25 3.96
N HIS A 85 -4.38 -9.37 3.40
CA HIS A 85 -4.73 -8.51 2.29
C HIS A 85 -3.92 -8.91 1.05
N LYS A 86 -4.56 -9.67 0.16
CA LYS A 86 -3.89 -10.25 -1.02
C LYS A 86 -4.06 -9.44 -2.31
N ARG A 87 -4.87 -8.38 -2.27
CA ARG A 87 -5.10 -7.48 -3.39
C ARG A 87 -4.58 -6.08 -3.03
N ILE A 88 -3.49 -5.70 -3.68
CA ILE A 88 -2.82 -4.41 -3.44
C ILE A 88 -3.24 -3.42 -4.52
N ILE A 89 -3.74 -2.26 -4.11
CA ILE A 89 -4.08 -1.15 -4.99
C ILE A 89 -3.09 -0.01 -4.75
N THR A 90 -2.47 0.47 -5.83
CA THR A 90 -1.53 1.58 -5.82
C THR A 90 -1.88 2.60 -6.91
N PHE A 91 -1.24 3.76 -6.87
CA PHE A 91 -1.20 4.70 -7.97
C PHE A 91 0.23 4.80 -8.49
N ASN A 92 0.48 4.33 -9.72
CA ASN A 92 1.82 4.18 -10.33
C ASN A 92 2.77 3.25 -9.56
N GLY A 93 2.24 2.37 -8.71
CA GLY A 93 3.02 1.48 -7.86
C GLY A 93 3.76 0.38 -8.62
N ASN A 94 3.26 -0.02 -9.79
CA ASN A 94 3.98 -0.99 -10.63
C ASN A 94 5.32 -0.46 -11.13
N SER A 95 5.45 0.86 -11.28
CA SER A 95 6.67 1.52 -11.74
C SER A 95 7.55 2.01 -10.59
N PHE A 96 7.00 2.30 -9.42
CA PHE A 96 7.74 2.88 -8.30
C PHE A 96 7.60 2.09 -6.99
N ASP A 97 6.44 2.09 -6.33
CA ASP A 97 6.26 1.55 -4.98
C ASP A 97 6.67 0.08 -4.86
N LEU A 98 6.17 -0.77 -5.75
CA LEU A 98 6.41 -2.20 -5.67
C LEU A 98 7.86 -2.59 -5.98
N PRO A 99 8.51 -2.08 -7.05
CA PRO A 99 9.94 -2.32 -7.27
C PRO A 99 10.82 -1.78 -6.14
N PHE A 100 10.48 -0.61 -5.58
CA PHE A 100 11.19 -0.01 -4.46
C PHE A 100 11.07 -0.89 -3.22
N LEU A 101 9.86 -1.28 -2.84
CA LEU A 101 9.61 -2.20 -1.73
C LEU A 101 10.39 -3.51 -1.88
N LYS A 102 10.27 -4.17 -3.04
CA LYS A 102 10.97 -5.44 -3.29
C LYS A 102 12.48 -5.31 -3.07
N LYS A 103 13.09 -4.22 -3.57
CA LYS A 103 14.52 -3.97 -3.35
C LYS A 103 14.85 -3.71 -1.87
N ARG A 104 13.99 -2.99 -1.16
CA ARG A 104 14.22 -2.72 0.27
C ARG A 104 14.06 -3.98 1.13
N TYR A 105 13.12 -4.86 0.81
CA TYR A 105 13.01 -6.18 1.43
C TYR A 105 14.29 -6.99 1.26
N GLU A 106 14.85 -7.02 0.05
CA GLU A 106 16.12 -7.70 -0.26
C GLU A 106 17.27 -7.13 0.57
N ILE A 107 17.44 -5.80 0.61
CA ILE A 107 18.52 -5.12 1.35
C ILE A 107 18.42 -5.36 2.86
N ASN A 108 17.20 -5.40 3.39
CA ASN A 108 16.96 -5.69 4.81
C ASN A 108 16.95 -7.19 5.14
N HIS A 109 17.21 -8.07 4.16
CA HIS A 109 17.22 -9.53 4.33
C HIS A 109 15.89 -10.08 4.87
N ILE A 110 14.77 -9.47 4.49
CA ILE A 110 13.42 -9.88 4.84
C ILE A 110 12.77 -10.54 3.62
N LYS A 111 12.10 -11.67 3.83
CA LYS A 111 11.37 -12.35 2.76
C LYS A 111 10.25 -11.45 2.21
N GLN A 112 10.20 -11.28 0.90
CA GLN A 112 9.16 -10.50 0.23
C GLN A 112 7.77 -11.16 0.40
N PRO A 113 6.73 -10.38 0.75
CA PRO A 113 5.38 -10.91 0.94
C PRO A 113 4.51 -10.87 -0.33
N PHE A 114 5.08 -10.63 -1.51
CA PHE A 114 4.32 -10.32 -2.73
C PHE A 114 4.04 -11.52 -3.64
N SER A 115 4.52 -12.72 -3.33
CA SER A 115 4.43 -13.88 -4.22
C SER A 115 3.01 -14.34 -4.53
N ASP A 116 2.08 -14.13 -3.60
CA ASP A 116 0.67 -14.52 -3.69
C ASP A 116 -0.29 -13.33 -3.67
N THR A 117 0.21 -12.14 -4.00
CA THR A 117 -0.59 -10.91 -4.07
C THR A 117 -0.96 -10.56 -5.49
N GLN A 118 -2.16 -9.98 -5.67
CA GLN A 118 -2.59 -9.34 -6.90
C GLN A 118 -2.36 -7.84 -6.81
N SER A 119 -1.73 -7.25 -7.81
CA SER A 119 -1.50 -5.80 -7.88
C SER A 119 -2.42 -5.16 -8.90
N VAL A 120 -3.09 -4.07 -8.49
CA VAL A 120 -3.87 -3.19 -9.35
C VAL A 120 -3.27 -1.79 -9.29
N ASP A 121 -2.83 -1.28 -10.43
CA ASP A 121 -2.24 0.05 -10.56
C ASP A 121 -3.25 1.02 -11.19
N LEU A 122 -3.80 1.92 -10.39
CA LEU A 122 -4.84 2.86 -10.84
C LEU A 122 -4.34 3.81 -11.93
N TYR A 123 -3.06 4.14 -11.95
CA TYR A 123 -2.51 4.97 -13.03
C TYR A 123 -2.57 4.24 -14.37
N ARG A 124 -2.24 2.95 -14.41
CA ARG A 124 -2.34 2.12 -15.62
C ARG A 124 -3.78 1.97 -16.09
N GLU A 125 -4.71 1.73 -15.16
CA GLU A 125 -6.14 1.64 -15.46
C GLU A 125 -6.68 2.96 -16.03
N ALA A 126 -6.28 4.10 -15.46
CA ALA A 126 -6.65 5.43 -15.96
C ALA A 126 -6.09 5.70 -17.37
N CYS A 127 -4.83 5.32 -17.65
CA CYS A 127 -4.23 5.43 -18.98
C CYS A 127 -4.95 4.54 -19.99
N HIS A 128 -5.34 3.33 -19.61
CA HIS A 128 -6.09 2.42 -20.46
C HIS A 128 -7.48 3.01 -20.82
N LEU A 129 -8.20 3.50 -19.83
CA LEU A 129 -9.49 4.19 -20.06
C LEU A 129 -9.37 5.40 -20.98
N LYS A 130 -8.33 6.23 -20.79
CA LYS A 130 -8.05 7.37 -21.65
C LYS A 130 -7.89 6.95 -23.12
N ASN A 131 -7.16 5.87 -23.37
CA ASN A 131 -6.97 5.36 -24.74
C ASN A 131 -8.26 4.82 -25.34
N LEU A 132 -9.12 4.14 -24.55
CA LEU A 132 -10.40 3.62 -25.01
C LEU A 132 -11.41 4.71 -25.38
N ILE A 133 -11.43 5.83 -24.66
CA ILE A 133 -12.36 6.94 -24.88
C ILE A 133 -11.77 8.06 -25.75
N GLN A 134 -10.56 7.87 -26.26
CA GLN A 134 -9.87 8.82 -27.17
C GLN A 134 -9.72 10.24 -26.60
N LEU A 135 -9.49 10.34 -25.31
CA LEU A 135 -9.22 11.62 -24.64
C LEU A 135 -7.77 12.08 -24.84
#